data_7428a0b017b92a3ea65327e772f35516
#
_entry.id   7428a0b017b92a3ea65327e772f35516
#
_cell.length_a   1.000
_cell.length_b   1.000
_cell.length_c   1.000
_cell.angle_alpha   90.00
_cell.angle_beta   90.00
_cell.angle_gamma   90.00
#
_symmetry.space_group_name_H-M   'P 1'
#
loop_
_entity.id
_entity.type
_entity.pdbx_description
1 polymer ?
#
loop_
_entity_poly.entity_id
_entity_poly.type
_entity_poly.pdbx_seq_one_letter_code
_entity_poly.pdbx_strand_id
1 'polypeptide(L)'
;LRSVDVQFFCEVTDPDSDVHDFLWLFGDDSTSTQQHPTHQFIVEDDHPYTIHVQATDDTNQIGFSTCSISVDTGPSTFPLTLNFVGDIMLARAYENTGGIIPTQGVEAIFEPTLSILGENADITVANLECPLTNYNVPHPTKTIYFKGSPENAAGLAYAGIDLVCLANNHVIDYMLEGM
;
A
#
# COMPACT_ATOMS: atom_id res chain seq x y z
N LEU A 1 -7.66 -12.76 -1.35
CA LEU A 1 -7.22 -13.70 -0.32
C LEU A 1 -6.06 -14.53 -0.87
N ARG A 2 -4.96 -14.59 -0.16
CA ARG A 2 -3.81 -15.42 -0.49
C ARG A 2 -3.95 -16.75 0.23
N SER A 3 -3.55 -17.84 -0.40
CA SER A 3 -3.49 -19.15 0.23
C SER A 3 -2.07 -19.70 0.22
N VAL A 4 -1.72 -20.44 1.27
CA VAL A 4 -0.42 -21.10 1.43
C VAL A 4 -0.68 -22.54 1.84
N ASP A 5 -0.11 -23.48 1.09
CA ASP A 5 -0.15 -24.91 1.43
C ASP A 5 1.03 -25.26 2.33
N VAL A 6 0.75 -25.84 3.49
CA VAL A 6 1.76 -26.29 4.46
C VAL A 6 1.66 -27.80 4.61
N GLN A 7 2.77 -28.49 4.44
CA GLN A 7 2.87 -29.94 4.68
C GLN A 7 3.31 -30.16 6.13
N PHE A 8 2.54 -30.95 6.87
CA PHE A 8 2.85 -31.35 8.23
C PHE A 8 3.34 -32.79 8.29
N PHE A 9 4.23 -33.06 9.24
CA PHE A 9 4.75 -34.37 9.50
C PHE A 9 4.60 -34.70 10.99
N CYS A 10 4.05 -35.87 11.31
CA CYS A 10 4.01 -36.40 12.67
C CYS A 10 4.67 -37.78 12.70
N GLU A 11 5.67 -37.90 13.54
CA GLU A 11 6.26 -39.19 13.86
C GLU A 11 5.96 -39.52 15.33
N VAL A 12 5.57 -40.76 15.58
CA VAL A 12 5.28 -41.25 16.91
C VAL A 12 6.29 -42.35 17.23
N THR A 13 6.82 -42.31 18.43
CA THR A 13 7.65 -43.42 18.97
C THR A 13 6.88 -44.01 20.14
N ASP A 14 6.40 -45.23 19.95
CA ASP A 14 5.66 -45.98 20.93
C ASP A 14 6.25 -47.38 21.01
N PRO A 15 6.74 -47.84 22.19
CA PRO A 15 7.39 -49.15 22.32
C PRO A 15 6.45 -50.33 22.18
N ASP A 16 5.14 -50.16 22.38
CA ASP A 16 4.17 -51.24 22.51
C ASP A 16 3.03 -51.16 21.48
N SER A 17 2.98 -50.13 20.61
CA SER A 17 2.03 -50.04 19.50
C SER A 17 2.62 -49.33 18.26
N ASP A 18 2.33 -49.88 17.08
CA ASP A 18 2.67 -49.27 15.78
C ASP A 18 1.44 -48.70 15.08
N VAL A 19 0.24 -48.74 15.69
CA VAL A 19 -1.04 -48.28 15.11
C VAL A 19 -1.53 -47.08 15.89
N HIS A 20 -1.68 -45.95 15.17
CA HIS A 20 -2.13 -44.72 15.78
C HIS A 20 -3.21 -44.05 14.93
N ASP A 21 -4.23 -43.51 15.61
CA ASP A 21 -5.19 -42.58 15.03
C ASP A 21 -4.69 -41.15 15.27
N PHE A 22 -4.78 -40.30 14.25
CA PHE A 22 -4.31 -38.91 14.29
C PHE A 22 -5.49 -37.95 14.29
N LEU A 23 -5.36 -36.84 15.02
CA LEU A 23 -6.23 -35.69 14.93
C LEU A 23 -5.41 -34.41 14.95
N TRP A 24 -5.47 -33.67 13.85
CA TRP A 24 -4.89 -32.36 13.71
C TRP A 24 -5.95 -31.26 13.85
N LEU A 25 -5.59 -30.20 14.56
CA LEU A 25 -6.34 -28.95 14.63
C LEU A 25 -5.41 -27.86 14.11
N PHE A 26 -5.81 -27.14 13.07
CA PHE A 26 -4.91 -26.18 12.39
C PHE A 26 -5.04 -24.74 12.90
N GLY A 27 -5.93 -24.49 13.87
CA GLY A 27 -6.12 -23.17 14.46
C GLY A 27 -6.98 -22.21 13.63
N ASP A 28 -7.58 -22.72 12.56
CA ASP A 28 -8.54 -22.03 11.68
C ASP A 28 -9.88 -22.78 11.61
N ASP A 29 -10.21 -23.52 12.66
CA ASP A 29 -11.38 -24.40 12.78
C ASP A 29 -11.37 -25.63 11.86
N SER A 30 -10.32 -25.83 11.07
CA SER A 30 -10.16 -27.02 10.23
C SER A 30 -9.40 -28.14 10.93
N THR A 31 -9.60 -29.37 10.48
CA THR A 31 -9.02 -30.58 11.06
C THR A 31 -8.58 -31.58 10.01
N SER A 32 -7.69 -32.51 10.39
CA SER A 32 -7.30 -33.68 9.57
C SER A 32 -7.04 -34.89 10.43
N THR A 33 -7.29 -36.07 9.87
CA THR A 33 -6.95 -37.37 10.50
C THR A 33 -5.78 -38.10 9.81
N GLN A 34 -5.15 -37.49 8.83
CA GLN A 34 -3.99 -38.04 8.15
C GLN A 34 -2.75 -37.92 9.07
N GLN A 35 -1.83 -38.87 9.02
CA GLN A 35 -0.57 -38.80 9.76
C GLN A 35 0.28 -37.59 9.27
N HIS A 36 0.31 -37.37 7.95
CA HIS A 36 1.11 -36.32 7.31
C HIS A 36 0.21 -35.47 6.41
N PRO A 37 -0.64 -34.60 6.98
CA PRO A 37 -1.57 -33.80 6.16
C PRO A 37 -0.88 -32.65 5.45
N THR A 38 -1.43 -32.27 4.29
CA THR A 38 -1.23 -30.94 3.72
C THR A 38 -2.45 -30.11 4.06
N HIS A 39 -2.25 -28.91 4.59
CA HIS A 39 -3.32 -27.98 4.90
C HIS A 39 -3.08 -26.65 4.20
N GLN A 40 -4.15 -26.08 3.65
CA GLN A 40 -4.14 -24.78 3.01
C GLN A 40 -4.65 -23.71 3.96
N PHE A 41 -3.79 -22.76 4.34
CA PHE A 41 -4.19 -21.60 5.10
C PHE A 41 -4.64 -20.48 4.16
N ILE A 42 -5.76 -19.85 4.48
CA ILE A 42 -6.20 -18.62 3.81
C ILE A 42 -5.73 -17.46 4.69
N VAL A 43 -4.75 -16.71 4.20
CA VAL A 43 -4.08 -15.67 4.98
C VAL A 43 -4.79 -14.35 4.78
N GLU A 44 -5.39 -13.84 5.84
CA GLU A 44 -6.07 -12.54 5.87
C GLU A 44 -5.23 -11.47 6.60
N ASP A 45 -4.40 -11.90 7.56
CA ASP A 45 -3.52 -11.05 8.36
C ASP A 45 -2.31 -11.86 8.89
N ASP A 46 -1.41 -11.23 9.63
CA ASP A 46 -0.16 -11.82 10.12
C ASP A 46 -0.29 -12.51 11.50
N HIS A 47 -1.48 -12.97 11.91
CA HIS A 47 -1.60 -13.65 13.18
C HIS A 47 -1.07 -15.11 13.12
N PRO A 48 -0.47 -15.61 14.20
CA PRO A 48 0.02 -16.98 14.22
C PRO A 48 -1.13 -17.98 14.39
N TYR A 49 -1.04 -19.08 13.65
CA TYR A 49 -1.88 -20.26 13.85
C TYR A 49 -1.28 -21.18 14.91
N THR A 50 -2.10 -21.66 15.82
CA THR A 50 -1.68 -22.67 16.80
C THR A 50 -2.11 -24.05 16.34
N ILE A 51 -1.16 -24.90 16.02
CA ILE A 51 -1.38 -26.23 15.48
C ILE A 51 -1.28 -27.24 16.61
N HIS A 52 -2.28 -28.09 16.75
CA HIS A 52 -2.27 -29.21 17.67
C HIS A 52 -2.36 -30.51 16.89
N VAL A 53 -1.57 -31.50 17.32
CA VAL A 53 -1.71 -32.88 16.84
C VAL A 53 -1.84 -33.81 18.06
N GLN A 54 -2.80 -34.73 17.95
CA GLN A 54 -2.98 -35.83 18.87
C GLN A 54 -2.77 -37.14 18.11
N ALA A 55 -2.01 -38.06 18.71
CA ALA A 55 -1.94 -39.44 18.28
C ALA A 55 -2.51 -40.33 19.37
N THR A 56 -3.33 -41.29 18.99
CA THR A 56 -3.97 -42.23 19.92
C THR A 56 -3.64 -43.66 19.47
N ASP A 57 -3.11 -44.48 20.33
CA ASP A 57 -2.77 -45.87 20.05
C ASP A 57 -4.01 -46.80 20.13
N ASP A 58 -3.81 -48.09 19.85
CA ASP A 58 -4.85 -49.13 19.91
C ASP A 58 -5.27 -49.50 21.35
N THR A 59 -4.54 -48.99 22.36
CA THR A 59 -4.90 -49.12 23.78
C THR A 59 -5.55 -47.87 24.36
N ASN A 60 -5.82 -46.86 23.54
CA ASN A 60 -6.34 -45.52 23.88
C ASN A 60 -5.40 -44.66 24.72
N GLN A 61 -4.07 -44.90 24.66
CA GLN A 61 -3.11 -43.95 25.19
C GLN A 61 -2.95 -42.78 24.20
N ILE A 62 -2.78 -41.58 24.74
CA ILE A 62 -2.79 -40.34 23.94
C ILE A 62 -1.47 -39.60 24.11
N GLY A 63 -0.79 -39.36 22.99
CA GLY A 63 0.28 -38.39 22.86
C GLY A 63 -0.19 -37.13 22.11
N PHE A 64 0.37 -35.99 22.48
CA PHE A 64 0.06 -34.75 21.76
C PHE A 64 1.27 -33.83 21.62
N SER A 65 1.26 -33.01 20.58
CA SER A 65 2.24 -31.95 20.38
C SER A 65 1.52 -30.67 19.91
N THR A 66 2.16 -29.53 20.17
CA THR A 66 1.64 -28.22 19.80
C THR A 66 2.78 -27.37 19.26
N CYS A 67 2.54 -26.67 18.17
CA CYS A 67 3.44 -25.64 17.68
C CYS A 67 2.66 -24.42 17.19
N SER A 68 3.33 -23.30 17.10
CA SER A 68 2.76 -22.09 16.45
C SER A 68 3.51 -21.85 15.16
N ILE A 69 2.78 -21.57 14.09
CA ILE A 69 3.34 -21.15 12.82
C ILE A 69 2.82 -19.75 12.49
N SER A 70 3.70 -18.91 11.98
CA SER A 70 3.31 -17.65 11.35
C SER A 70 3.40 -17.85 9.84
N VAL A 71 2.29 -17.63 9.15
CA VAL A 71 2.30 -17.65 7.70
C VAL A 71 2.59 -16.23 7.26
N ASP A 72 3.86 -15.97 6.90
CA ASP A 72 4.27 -14.69 6.36
C ASP A 72 3.67 -14.51 4.98
N THR A 73 2.89 -13.44 4.82
CA THR A 73 2.35 -13.06 3.52
C THR A 73 3.45 -12.65 2.54
N GLY A 74 4.68 -12.44 3.02
CA GLY A 74 5.78 -11.86 2.26
C GLY A 74 5.42 -10.44 1.78
N PRO A 75 6.30 -9.75 1.08
CA PRO A 75 5.94 -8.49 0.44
C PRO A 75 4.76 -8.77 -0.50
N SER A 76 3.67 -8.04 -0.27
CA SER A 76 2.48 -8.13 -1.13
C SER A 76 2.92 -7.91 -2.58
N THR A 77 2.80 -8.93 -3.42
CA THR A 77 3.08 -8.82 -4.86
C THR A 77 1.84 -8.38 -5.61
N PHE A 78 1.00 -7.53 -5.00
CA PHE A 78 -0.05 -6.87 -5.76
C PHE A 78 0.60 -5.99 -6.81
N PRO A 79 0.11 -6.03 -8.05
CA PRO A 79 0.59 -5.09 -9.06
C PRO A 79 0.33 -3.68 -8.54
N LEU A 80 1.40 -2.89 -8.40
CA LEU A 80 1.30 -1.48 -8.03
C LEU A 80 1.09 -0.69 -9.32
N THR A 81 -0.01 0.05 -9.40
CA THR A 81 -0.32 0.93 -10.51
C THR A 81 0.18 2.33 -10.22
N LEU A 82 1.10 2.80 -11.03
CA LEU A 82 1.67 4.14 -10.92
C LEU A 82 1.20 4.99 -12.11
N ASN A 83 0.64 6.16 -11.82
CA ASN A 83 0.43 7.21 -12.80
C ASN A 83 1.58 8.21 -12.78
N PHE A 84 2.14 8.50 -13.95
CA PHE A 84 3.07 9.61 -14.13
C PHE A 84 2.43 10.61 -15.10
N VAL A 85 2.20 11.80 -14.61
CA VAL A 85 1.64 12.89 -15.41
C VAL A 85 2.65 14.01 -15.60
N GLY A 86 2.38 14.89 -16.52
CA GLY A 86 3.27 15.99 -16.89
C GLY A 86 3.22 17.16 -15.92
N ASP A 87 3.40 18.35 -16.50
CA ASP A 87 3.49 19.61 -15.77
C ASP A 87 2.13 20.05 -15.24
N ILE A 88 2.10 20.38 -13.96
CA ILE A 88 0.97 21.03 -13.30
C ILE A 88 1.35 22.47 -13.01
N MET A 89 0.60 23.42 -13.56
CA MET A 89 0.80 24.85 -13.43
C MET A 89 -0.36 25.49 -12.66
N LEU A 90 -0.19 25.68 -11.34
CA LEU A 90 -1.19 26.36 -10.48
C LEU A 90 -0.88 27.85 -10.30
N ALA A 91 -0.55 28.49 -11.40
CA ALA A 91 -0.12 29.89 -11.46
C ALA A 91 -0.60 30.55 -12.76
N ARG A 92 -0.06 31.70 -13.11
CA ARG A 92 -0.32 32.44 -14.36
C ARG A 92 -1.80 32.87 -14.50
N ALA A 93 -2.36 32.63 -15.69
CA ALA A 93 -3.74 32.98 -15.99
C ALA A 93 -4.77 32.27 -15.10
N TYR A 94 -4.42 31.11 -14.55
CA TYR A 94 -5.30 30.35 -13.67
C TYR A 94 -5.52 31.01 -12.31
N GLU A 95 -4.51 31.75 -11.81
CA GLU A 95 -4.54 32.45 -10.51
C GLU A 95 -4.77 33.97 -10.62
N ASN A 96 -4.69 34.54 -11.82
CA ASN A 96 -4.96 35.96 -12.04
C ASN A 96 -6.44 36.29 -11.78
N THR A 97 -6.73 37.56 -11.50
CA THR A 97 -8.11 38.06 -11.37
C THR A 97 -8.97 37.66 -12.59
N GLY A 98 -10.05 36.91 -12.33
CA GLY A 98 -10.91 36.35 -13.38
C GLY A 98 -10.45 34.96 -13.88
N GLY A 99 -9.34 34.42 -13.37
CA GLY A 99 -8.92 33.04 -13.63
C GLY A 99 -9.81 32.01 -12.92
N ILE A 100 -9.57 30.73 -13.19
CA ILE A 100 -10.36 29.63 -12.61
C ILE A 100 -10.21 29.61 -11.09
N ILE A 101 -8.97 29.69 -10.56
CA ILE A 101 -8.71 29.57 -9.12
C ILE A 101 -9.49 30.61 -8.30
N PRO A 102 -9.38 31.93 -8.58
CA PRO A 102 -10.10 32.93 -7.77
C PRO A 102 -11.61 32.96 -7.99
N THR A 103 -12.13 32.36 -9.08
CA THR A 103 -13.56 32.41 -9.42
C THR A 103 -14.31 31.13 -9.09
N GLN A 104 -13.65 29.97 -9.12
CA GLN A 104 -14.29 28.66 -9.00
C GLN A 104 -13.59 27.74 -7.98
N GLY A 105 -12.41 28.14 -7.47
CA GLY A 105 -11.57 27.29 -6.61
C GLY A 105 -10.54 26.50 -7.40
N VAL A 106 -9.48 26.05 -6.71
CA VAL A 106 -8.38 25.28 -7.31
C VAL A 106 -8.83 23.88 -7.75
N GLU A 107 -9.82 23.31 -7.09
CA GLU A 107 -10.41 22.00 -7.40
C GLU A 107 -11.01 21.97 -8.80
N ALA A 108 -11.60 23.07 -9.25
CA ALA A 108 -12.24 23.17 -10.58
C ALA A 108 -11.26 22.94 -11.75
N ILE A 109 -9.93 23.10 -11.51
CA ILE A 109 -8.92 22.78 -12.52
C ILE A 109 -8.85 21.28 -12.76
N PHE A 110 -9.05 20.47 -11.72
CA PHE A 110 -8.83 19.03 -11.73
C PHE A 110 -10.12 18.23 -11.96
N GLU A 111 -11.30 18.81 -11.74
CA GLU A 111 -12.59 18.11 -11.92
C GLU A 111 -12.68 17.29 -13.21
N PRO A 112 -12.26 17.80 -14.38
CA PRO A 112 -12.36 17.05 -15.64
C PRO A 112 -11.42 15.82 -15.71
N THR A 113 -10.44 15.74 -14.84
CA THR A 113 -9.36 14.72 -14.88
C THR A 113 -9.33 13.80 -13.65
N LEU A 114 -10.23 13.96 -12.69
CA LEU A 114 -10.25 13.18 -11.43
C LEU A 114 -10.24 11.68 -11.68
N SER A 115 -11.05 11.19 -12.62
CA SER A 115 -11.11 9.76 -12.94
C SER A 115 -9.81 9.19 -13.55
N ILE A 116 -8.95 10.06 -14.07
CA ILE A 116 -7.66 9.68 -14.65
C ILE A 116 -6.56 9.77 -13.59
N LEU A 117 -6.59 10.80 -12.74
CA LEU A 117 -5.52 11.11 -11.79
C LEU A 117 -5.62 10.30 -10.50
N GLY A 118 -6.81 10.25 -9.88
CA GLY A 118 -6.98 9.71 -8.53
C GLY A 118 -7.63 8.34 -8.42
N GLU A 119 -8.40 7.90 -9.42
CA GLU A 119 -9.26 6.72 -9.25
C GLU A 119 -8.64 5.40 -9.74
N ASN A 120 -7.59 5.44 -10.55
CA ASN A 120 -7.07 4.26 -11.26
C ASN A 120 -5.60 3.94 -10.96
N ALA A 121 -5.01 4.55 -9.95
CA ALA A 121 -3.63 4.29 -9.56
C ALA A 121 -3.48 4.21 -8.05
N ASP A 122 -2.50 3.44 -7.61
CA ASP A 122 -2.09 3.37 -6.20
C ASP A 122 -1.25 4.58 -5.81
N ILE A 123 -0.50 5.14 -6.77
CA ILE A 123 0.30 6.36 -6.58
C ILE A 123 0.28 7.17 -7.87
N THR A 124 -0.07 8.45 -7.76
CA THR A 124 0.01 9.42 -8.86
C THR A 124 1.13 10.44 -8.62
N VAL A 125 2.03 10.54 -9.58
CA VAL A 125 3.22 11.42 -9.56
C VAL A 125 3.09 12.48 -10.65
N ALA A 126 3.36 13.73 -10.30
CA ALA A 126 3.30 14.87 -11.22
C ALA A 126 4.55 15.75 -11.13
N ASN A 127 4.82 16.57 -12.15
CA ASN A 127 5.77 17.69 -12.06
C ASN A 127 5.02 18.95 -11.66
N LEU A 128 5.33 19.53 -10.50
CA LEU A 128 4.80 20.84 -10.10
C LEU A 128 5.69 21.94 -10.69
N GLU A 129 5.24 22.51 -11.80
CA GLU A 129 6.03 23.43 -12.64
C GLU A 129 6.12 24.85 -12.08
N CYS A 130 5.57 25.15 -10.92
CA CYS A 130 5.70 26.44 -10.25
C CYS A 130 5.84 26.29 -8.74
N PRO A 131 6.65 27.11 -8.05
CA PRO A 131 6.64 27.17 -6.61
C PRO A 131 5.30 27.68 -6.09
N LEU A 132 4.81 27.09 -5.01
CA LEU A 132 3.64 27.54 -4.26
C LEU A 132 4.11 28.30 -3.03
N THR A 133 4.19 29.62 -3.12
CA THR A 133 4.87 30.43 -2.12
C THR A 133 4.28 31.82 -1.93
N ASN A 134 4.39 32.34 -0.71
CA ASN A 134 4.10 33.74 -0.37
C ASN A 134 5.32 34.65 -0.55
N TYR A 135 6.50 34.11 -0.86
CA TYR A 135 7.69 34.90 -1.12
C TYR A 135 7.56 35.71 -2.40
N ASN A 136 7.97 36.98 -2.39
CA ASN A 136 7.66 37.92 -3.48
C ASN A 136 8.89 38.48 -4.22
N VAL A 137 10.10 37.98 -3.91
CA VAL A 137 11.31 38.43 -4.62
C VAL A 137 11.66 37.45 -5.72
N PRO A 138 11.44 37.81 -7.01
CA PRO A 138 11.75 36.93 -8.10
C PRO A 138 13.26 36.75 -8.27
N HIS A 139 13.66 35.66 -8.90
CA HIS A 139 15.07 35.38 -9.19
C HIS A 139 15.63 36.44 -10.18
N PRO A 140 16.73 37.13 -9.85
CA PRO A 140 17.16 38.34 -10.57
C PRO A 140 17.62 38.09 -12.03
N THR A 141 17.96 36.85 -12.39
CA THR A 141 18.43 36.52 -13.75
C THR A 141 17.34 35.91 -14.62
N LYS A 142 16.13 35.68 -14.06
CA LYS A 142 15.01 35.11 -14.83
C LYS A 142 14.13 36.20 -15.44
N THR A 143 13.75 36.00 -16.69
CA THR A 143 12.81 36.86 -17.40
C THR A 143 11.39 36.30 -17.40
N ILE A 144 11.27 35.00 -17.15
CA ILE A 144 10.00 34.30 -16.99
C ILE A 144 10.04 33.60 -15.63
N TYR A 145 9.05 33.89 -14.81
CA TYR A 145 8.92 33.32 -13.48
C TYR A 145 7.44 33.14 -13.15
N PHE A 146 7.14 32.07 -12.44
CA PHE A 146 5.80 31.67 -12.04
C PHE A 146 5.72 31.51 -10.54
N LYS A 147 4.56 31.80 -9.99
CA LYS A 147 4.27 31.63 -8.57
C LYS A 147 2.78 31.38 -8.39
N GLY A 148 2.47 30.35 -7.63
CA GLY A 148 1.12 30.08 -7.13
C GLY A 148 1.03 30.32 -5.63
N SER A 149 -0.16 30.54 -5.12
CA SER A 149 -0.43 30.62 -3.68
C SER A 149 -0.24 29.26 -3.02
N PRO A 150 0.29 29.19 -1.77
CA PRO A 150 0.45 27.92 -1.05
C PRO A 150 -0.86 27.15 -0.87
N GLU A 151 -1.99 27.86 -0.78
CA GLU A 151 -3.33 27.29 -0.65
C GLU A 151 -3.71 26.40 -1.85
N ASN A 152 -3.11 26.64 -3.01
CA ASN A 152 -3.35 25.85 -4.21
C ASN A 152 -2.87 24.39 -4.09
N ALA A 153 -2.05 24.07 -3.10
CA ALA A 153 -1.67 22.69 -2.78
C ALA A 153 -2.89 21.81 -2.44
N ALA A 154 -3.98 22.40 -1.94
CA ALA A 154 -5.22 21.67 -1.69
C ALA A 154 -5.80 21.04 -2.96
N GLY A 155 -5.61 21.67 -4.13
CA GLY A 155 -6.03 21.12 -5.42
C GLY A 155 -5.26 19.86 -5.82
N LEU A 156 -3.98 19.75 -5.47
CA LEU A 156 -3.19 18.54 -5.71
C LEU A 156 -3.74 17.36 -4.92
N ALA A 157 -4.02 17.58 -3.63
CA ALA A 157 -4.61 16.57 -2.77
C ALA A 157 -6.03 16.17 -3.24
N TYR A 158 -6.85 17.15 -3.64
CA TYR A 158 -8.18 16.90 -4.21
C TYR A 158 -8.12 16.05 -5.48
N ALA A 159 -7.10 16.25 -6.32
CA ALA A 159 -6.89 15.49 -7.55
C ALA A 159 -6.34 14.07 -7.34
N GLY A 160 -6.01 13.68 -6.09
CA GLY A 160 -5.39 12.39 -5.80
C GLY A 160 -3.93 12.31 -6.26
N ILE A 161 -3.21 13.44 -6.27
CA ILE A 161 -1.78 13.47 -6.55
C ILE A 161 -1.03 13.24 -5.25
N ASP A 162 -0.28 12.15 -5.18
CA ASP A 162 0.42 11.69 -3.97
C ASP A 162 1.82 12.27 -3.86
N LEU A 163 2.47 12.51 -4.99
CA LEU A 163 3.85 12.98 -5.04
C LEU A 163 4.05 14.01 -6.15
N VAL A 164 4.79 15.06 -5.85
CA VAL A 164 5.20 16.04 -6.85
C VAL A 164 6.72 16.12 -6.98
N CYS A 165 7.20 16.17 -8.22
CA CYS A 165 8.57 16.50 -8.54
C CYS A 165 8.73 18.02 -8.56
N LEU A 166 9.73 18.54 -7.86
CA LEU A 166 10.11 19.96 -7.89
C LEU A 166 11.41 20.21 -8.67
N ALA A 167 12.03 19.15 -9.21
CA ALA A 167 13.29 19.24 -9.92
C ALA A 167 13.11 19.74 -11.37
N ASN A 168 12.67 20.98 -11.52
CA ASN A 168 12.43 21.65 -12.78
C ASN A 168 13.07 23.05 -12.81
N ASN A 169 13.02 23.72 -13.95
CA ASN A 169 13.63 25.04 -14.13
C ASN A 169 12.89 26.17 -13.41
N HIS A 170 11.67 25.95 -12.91
CA HIS A 170 10.85 26.96 -12.23
C HIS A 170 10.91 26.87 -10.69
N VAL A 171 11.49 25.81 -10.12
CA VAL A 171 11.54 25.59 -8.66
C VAL A 171 12.12 26.77 -7.88
N ILE A 172 13.09 27.49 -8.46
CA ILE A 172 13.75 28.66 -7.85
C ILE A 172 13.32 29.99 -8.48
N ASP A 173 12.15 30.08 -9.07
CA ASP A 173 11.66 31.32 -9.69
C ASP A 173 11.59 32.48 -8.69
N TYR A 174 11.37 32.15 -7.43
CA TYR A 174 11.36 33.09 -6.30
C TYR A 174 12.47 32.80 -5.28
N MET A 175 13.69 32.52 -5.78
CA MET A 175 14.87 32.23 -4.96
C MET A 175 14.72 30.92 -4.17
N LEU A 176 15.70 30.57 -3.35
CA LEU A 176 15.62 29.42 -2.45
C LEU A 176 14.58 29.61 -1.34
N GLU A 177 14.34 30.85 -0.94
CA GLU A 177 13.37 31.22 0.07
C GLU A 177 11.92 31.02 -0.38
N GLY A 178 11.71 30.94 -1.69
CA GLY A 178 10.39 30.72 -2.28
C GLY A 178 10.13 29.27 -2.71
N MET A 179 11.05 28.35 -2.42
CA MET A 179 10.94 26.93 -2.78
C MET A 179 10.10 26.10 -1.79
#